data_2e3e1534fbf92c9da72a91223b75be21
#
_entry.id   2e3e1534fbf92c9da72a91223b75be21
#
_cell.length_a   1.000
_cell.length_b   1.000
_cell.length_c   1.000
_cell.angle_alpha   90.00
_cell.angle_beta   90.00
_cell.angle_gamma   90.00
#
_symmetry.space_group_name_H-M   'P 1'
#
loop_
_entity.id
_entity.type
_entity.pdbx_description
1 polymer ?
#
loop_
_entity_poly.entity_id
_entity_poly.type
_entity_poly.pdbx_seq_one_letter_code
_entity_poly.pdbx_strand_id
1 'polypeptide(L)'
;EGEKVFDTFARLYREKYGYFYEDVPAEIVNLRVLGEIAGAGLDLTPMEAGDGTAAVPTGERPAYSASRGEMLPFVVYDRANLLPGMKFLGPAIVEEVTSTTIVDIGASVEIDAYGSLVIDLP
;
A
#
# COMPACT_ATOMS: atom_id res chain seq x y z
N GLU A 1 43.36 3.93 3.43
CA GLU A 1 41.88 3.66 3.49
C GLU A 1 41.52 2.59 4.52
N GLY A 2 42.32 1.50 4.65
CA GLY A 2 42.05 0.45 5.66
C GLY A 2 42.20 0.95 7.10
N GLU A 3 43.12 1.83 7.37
CA GLU A 3 43.36 2.43 8.69
C GLU A 3 42.13 3.20 9.20
N LYS A 4 41.48 3.97 8.33
CA LYS A 4 40.24 4.70 8.69
C LYS A 4 39.06 3.78 9.04
N VAL A 5 38.96 2.61 8.42
CA VAL A 5 37.89 1.65 8.72
C VAL A 5 38.12 1.05 10.11
N PHE A 6 39.33 0.67 10.43
CA PHE A 6 39.71 0.12 11.74
C PHE A 6 39.47 1.15 12.87
N ASP A 7 39.94 2.38 12.70
CA ASP A 7 39.75 3.44 13.69
C ASP A 7 38.29 3.76 13.94
N THR A 8 37.49 3.81 12.87
CA THR A 8 36.05 4.00 12.98
C THR A 8 35.38 2.83 13.71
N PHE A 9 35.77 1.61 13.40
CA PHE A 9 35.27 0.41 14.09
C PHE A 9 35.63 0.43 15.57
N ALA A 10 36.90 0.72 15.91
CA ALA A 10 37.36 0.78 17.29
C ALA A 10 36.59 1.84 18.12
N ARG A 11 36.34 3.01 17.53
CA ARG A 11 35.56 4.08 18.17
C ARG A 11 34.12 3.62 18.43
N LEU A 12 33.42 3.12 17.40
CA LEU A 12 32.04 2.68 17.53
C LEU A 12 31.90 1.49 18.49
N TYR A 13 32.87 0.60 18.52
CA TYR A 13 32.88 -0.54 19.42
C TYR A 13 33.03 -0.09 20.88
N ARG A 14 33.96 0.86 21.17
CA ARG A 14 34.09 1.45 22.51
C ARG A 14 32.82 2.18 22.95
N GLU A 15 32.22 2.95 22.06
CA GLU A 15 30.95 3.64 22.36
C GLU A 15 29.83 2.66 22.74
N LYS A 16 29.76 1.53 22.04
CA LYS A 16 28.68 0.56 22.23
C LYS A 16 28.90 -0.38 23.42
N TYR A 17 30.15 -0.82 23.63
CA TYR A 17 30.46 -1.87 24.60
C TYR A 17 31.31 -1.40 25.78
N GLY A 18 31.84 -0.16 25.77
CA GLY A 18 32.66 0.42 26.85
C GLY A 18 34.13 -0.01 26.82
N TYR A 19 34.56 -0.89 25.95
CA TYR A 19 35.93 -1.38 25.81
C TYR A 19 36.27 -1.72 24.37
N PHE A 20 37.56 -1.89 24.07
CA PHE A 20 38.07 -2.39 22.80
C PHE A 20 39.45 -3.04 23.04
N TYR A 21 39.73 -4.17 22.40
CA TYR A 21 41.00 -4.87 22.47
C TYR A 21 41.92 -4.38 21.34
N GLU A 22 42.97 -3.65 21.68
CA GLU A 22 43.90 -3.06 20.69
C GLU A 22 44.85 -4.09 20.07
N ASP A 23 45.19 -5.15 20.81
CA ASP A 23 46.12 -6.19 20.39
C ASP A 23 45.47 -7.35 19.63
N VAL A 24 44.18 -7.30 19.38
CA VAL A 24 43.46 -8.34 18.65
C VAL A 24 43.25 -7.93 17.18
N PRO A 25 43.77 -8.71 16.22
CA PRO A 25 43.54 -8.39 14.81
C PRO A 25 42.06 -8.48 14.45
N ALA A 26 41.55 -7.50 13.72
CA ALA A 26 40.19 -7.50 13.22
C ALA A 26 40.19 -7.86 11.75
N GLU A 27 39.23 -8.70 11.36
CA GLU A 27 38.99 -9.10 9.98
C GLU A 27 37.61 -8.64 9.53
N ILE A 28 37.53 -8.18 8.28
CA ILE A 28 36.24 -7.88 7.64
C ILE A 28 35.67 -9.20 7.13
N VAL A 29 34.66 -9.71 7.81
CA VAL A 29 34.00 -10.99 7.44
C VAL A 29 32.98 -10.79 6.33
N ASN A 30 32.29 -9.65 6.32
CA ASN A 30 31.25 -9.31 5.35
C ASN A 30 31.28 -7.83 4.98
N LEU A 31 31.12 -7.54 3.71
CA LEU A 31 30.84 -6.20 3.20
C LEU A 31 29.46 -6.18 2.56
N ARG A 32 28.55 -5.34 3.07
CA ARG A 32 27.24 -5.14 2.48
C ARG A 32 27.16 -3.74 1.88
N VAL A 33 26.87 -3.67 0.60
CA VAL A 33 26.67 -2.40 -0.12
C VAL A 33 25.21 -2.32 -0.54
N LEU A 34 24.55 -1.24 -0.17
CA LEU A 34 23.21 -0.89 -0.65
C LEU A 34 23.36 0.27 -1.63
N GLY A 35 22.97 0.07 -2.87
CA GLY A 35 22.88 1.13 -3.88
C GLY A 35 21.43 1.54 -4.06
N GLU A 36 21.13 2.82 -3.88
CA GLU A 36 19.82 3.38 -4.18
C GLU A 36 19.95 4.32 -5.38
N ILE A 37 19.11 4.08 -6.37
CA ILE A 37 18.96 4.98 -7.51
C ILE A 37 17.61 5.68 -7.33
N ALA A 38 17.64 7.02 -7.19
CA ALA A 38 16.42 7.79 -7.24
C ALA A 38 15.79 7.61 -8.64
N GLY A 39 14.70 6.86 -8.69
CA GLY A 39 13.89 6.76 -9.91
C GLY A 39 13.23 8.09 -10.23
N ALA A 40 12.85 8.29 -11.49
CA ALA A 40 11.89 9.32 -11.82
C ALA A 40 10.62 9.07 -10.99
N GLY A 41 10.19 10.05 -10.20
CA GLY A 41 8.96 9.94 -9.42
C GLY A 41 7.80 9.52 -10.34
N LEU A 42 6.84 8.81 -9.78
CA LEU A 42 5.60 8.52 -10.49
C LEU A 42 4.84 9.84 -10.66
N ASP A 43 4.75 10.32 -11.88
CA ASP A 43 3.95 11.51 -12.22
C ASP A 43 2.50 11.07 -12.41
N LEU A 44 1.73 11.13 -11.32
CA LEU A 44 0.31 10.79 -11.34
C LEU A 44 -0.47 11.99 -11.92
N THR A 45 -0.95 11.83 -13.14
CA THR A 45 -1.87 12.80 -13.73
C THR A 45 -3.30 12.47 -13.27
N PRO A 46 -4.04 13.44 -12.70
CA PRO A 46 -5.44 13.23 -12.38
C PRO A 46 -6.26 12.83 -13.62
N MET A 47 -7.18 11.92 -13.42
CA MET A 47 -8.15 11.54 -14.45
C MET A 47 -9.15 12.69 -14.67
N GLU A 48 -9.80 12.71 -15.83
CA GLU A 48 -10.93 13.59 -16.04
C GLU A 48 -12.02 13.29 -15.00
N ALA A 49 -12.56 14.34 -14.39
CA ALA A 49 -13.65 14.18 -13.45
C ALA A 49 -14.87 13.55 -14.15
N GLY A 50 -15.56 12.67 -13.46
CA GLY A 50 -16.85 12.17 -13.91
C GLY A 50 -17.86 13.32 -14.07
N ASP A 51 -18.89 13.09 -14.85
CA ASP A 51 -19.99 14.03 -15.15
C ASP A 51 -20.95 14.24 -13.98
N GLY A 52 -20.64 13.71 -12.80
CA GLY A 52 -21.49 13.75 -11.61
C GLY A 52 -22.60 12.71 -11.59
N THR A 53 -22.61 11.77 -12.54
CA THR A 53 -23.54 10.63 -12.49
C THR A 53 -23.20 9.69 -11.33
N ALA A 54 -24.21 9.09 -10.75
CA ALA A 54 -24.02 8.08 -9.71
C ALA A 54 -23.40 6.81 -10.28
N ALA A 55 -22.64 6.07 -9.44
CA ALA A 55 -22.16 4.74 -9.80
C ALA A 55 -23.34 3.82 -10.14
N VAL A 56 -23.28 3.22 -11.33
CA VAL A 56 -24.34 2.32 -11.83
C VAL A 56 -23.92 0.88 -11.59
N PRO A 57 -24.70 0.10 -10.80
CA PRO A 57 -24.40 -1.31 -10.60
C PRO A 57 -24.66 -2.14 -11.87
N THR A 58 -23.87 -3.19 -12.04
CA THR A 58 -24.03 -4.17 -13.12
C THR A 58 -24.87 -5.36 -12.71
N GLY A 59 -25.10 -5.54 -11.40
CA GLY A 59 -25.90 -6.64 -10.89
C GLY A 59 -25.85 -6.74 -9.36
N GLU A 60 -26.29 -7.89 -8.86
CA GLU A 60 -26.26 -8.27 -7.45
C GLU A 60 -25.95 -9.75 -7.33
N ARG A 61 -25.19 -10.14 -6.33
CA ARG A 61 -24.96 -11.55 -6.01
C ARG A 61 -24.74 -11.77 -4.51
N PRO A 62 -25.07 -12.96 -3.99
CA PRO A 62 -24.80 -13.29 -2.61
C PRO A 62 -23.28 -13.42 -2.37
N ALA A 63 -22.80 -12.78 -1.30
CA ALA A 63 -21.43 -12.92 -0.81
C ALA A 63 -21.42 -12.95 0.72
N TYR A 64 -20.34 -13.47 1.30
CA TYR A 64 -20.20 -13.54 2.75
C TYR A 64 -19.76 -12.20 3.33
N SER A 65 -20.56 -11.67 4.26
CA SER A 65 -20.21 -10.50 5.06
C SER A 65 -19.43 -10.95 6.31
N ALA A 66 -18.19 -10.52 6.44
CA ALA A 66 -17.37 -10.85 7.60
C ALA A 66 -17.86 -10.15 8.87
N SER A 67 -18.38 -8.92 8.74
CA SER A 67 -18.89 -8.13 9.86
C SER A 67 -20.24 -8.67 10.38
N ARG A 68 -21.05 -9.33 9.54
CA ARG A 68 -22.33 -9.93 9.92
C ARG A 68 -22.25 -11.43 10.20
N GLY A 69 -21.24 -12.11 9.66
CA GLY A 69 -21.11 -13.57 9.79
C GLY A 69 -22.11 -14.37 8.94
N GLU A 70 -22.67 -13.77 7.90
CA GLU A 70 -23.71 -14.38 7.08
C GLU A 70 -23.59 -14.01 5.60
N MET A 71 -24.30 -14.73 4.74
CA MET A 71 -24.44 -14.41 3.32
C MET A 71 -25.44 -13.27 3.13
N LEU A 72 -25.01 -12.20 2.46
CA LEU A 72 -25.85 -11.05 2.12
C LEU A 72 -25.84 -10.78 0.61
N PRO A 73 -26.87 -10.13 0.06
CA PRO A 73 -26.81 -9.60 -1.29
C PRO A 73 -25.81 -8.44 -1.36
N PHE A 74 -24.84 -8.55 -2.24
CA PHE A 74 -23.84 -7.51 -2.53
C PHE A 74 -24.11 -6.94 -3.91
N VAL A 75 -24.17 -5.62 -4.00
CA VAL A 75 -24.28 -4.88 -5.27
C VAL A 75 -22.96 -4.99 -6.03
N VAL A 76 -23.01 -5.29 -7.33
CA VAL A 76 -21.80 -5.46 -8.15
C VAL A 76 -21.59 -4.25 -9.04
N TYR A 77 -20.37 -3.74 -9.04
CA TYR A 77 -19.90 -2.65 -9.92
C TYR A 77 -18.76 -3.15 -10.80
N ASP A 78 -18.75 -2.73 -12.05
CA ASP A 78 -17.60 -2.86 -12.92
C ASP A 78 -16.65 -1.68 -12.70
N ARG A 79 -15.41 -1.98 -12.34
CA ARG A 79 -14.38 -0.97 -12.09
C ARG A 79 -14.18 0.00 -13.24
N ALA A 80 -14.30 -0.46 -14.48
CA ALA A 80 -14.12 0.36 -15.68
C ALA A 80 -15.17 1.49 -15.80
N ASN A 81 -16.32 1.34 -15.13
CA ASN A 81 -17.40 2.33 -15.13
C ASN A 81 -17.37 3.27 -13.93
N LEU A 82 -16.41 3.10 -13.02
CA LEU A 82 -16.28 3.96 -11.83
C LEU A 82 -15.33 5.12 -12.11
N LEU A 83 -15.88 6.32 -12.20
CA LEU A 83 -15.16 7.56 -12.52
C LEU A 83 -14.88 8.40 -11.25
N PRO A 84 -13.86 9.28 -11.28
CA PRO A 84 -13.57 10.19 -10.17
C PRO A 84 -14.79 10.96 -9.69
N GLY A 85 -14.96 11.03 -8.37
CA GLY A 85 -16.07 11.67 -7.68
C GLY A 85 -17.29 10.79 -7.45
N MET A 86 -17.37 9.60 -8.05
CA MET A 86 -18.45 8.65 -7.76
C MET A 86 -18.32 8.07 -6.37
N LYS A 87 -19.46 7.85 -5.72
CA LYS A 87 -19.57 7.31 -4.35
C LYS A 87 -20.63 6.24 -4.28
N PHE A 88 -20.39 5.23 -3.43
CA PHE A 88 -21.37 4.21 -3.09
C PHE A 88 -21.10 3.61 -1.71
N LEU A 89 -22.03 2.84 -1.19
CA LEU A 89 -21.94 2.18 0.11
C LEU A 89 -21.85 0.67 -0.06
N GLY A 90 -21.19 0.01 0.89
CA GLY A 90 -21.28 -1.43 1.06
C GLY A 90 -22.66 -1.85 1.63
N PRO A 91 -23.07 -3.12 1.39
CA PRO A 91 -22.25 -4.19 0.86
C PRO A 91 -22.13 -4.14 -0.67
N ALA A 92 -20.90 -4.14 -1.19
CA ALA A 92 -20.64 -4.04 -2.61
C ALA A 92 -19.42 -4.88 -3.04
N ILE A 93 -19.39 -5.24 -4.31
CA ILE A 93 -18.28 -5.92 -4.99
C ILE A 93 -17.88 -5.06 -6.18
N VAL A 94 -16.60 -4.71 -6.27
CA VAL A 94 -16.03 -4.06 -7.45
C VAL A 94 -15.20 -5.09 -8.22
N GLU A 95 -15.61 -5.40 -9.43
CA GLU A 95 -14.94 -6.36 -10.30
C GLU A 95 -14.00 -5.66 -11.27
N GLU A 96 -12.79 -6.21 -11.41
CA GLU A 96 -11.77 -5.82 -12.36
C GLU A 96 -11.28 -7.04 -13.14
N VAL A 97 -10.54 -6.81 -14.21
CA VAL A 97 -10.01 -7.91 -15.05
C VAL A 97 -9.11 -8.88 -14.25
N THR A 98 -8.36 -8.39 -13.29
CA THR A 98 -7.36 -9.18 -12.55
C THR A 98 -7.60 -9.24 -11.05
N SER A 99 -8.57 -8.50 -10.54
CA SER A 99 -8.85 -8.42 -9.10
C SER A 99 -10.32 -8.20 -8.79
N THR A 100 -10.68 -8.36 -7.53
CA THR A 100 -12.02 -8.07 -7.02
C THR A 100 -11.88 -7.42 -5.65
N THR A 101 -12.53 -6.29 -5.44
CA THR A 101 -12.59 -5.60 -4.16
C THR A 101 -13.92 -5.86 -3.49
N ILE A 102 -13.90 -6.37 -2.26
CA ILE A 102 -15.07 -6.56 -1.41
C ILE A 102 -15.19 -5.38 -0.45
N VAL A 103 -16.32 -4.71 -0.48
CA VAL A 103 -16.69 -3.62 0.43
C VAL A 103 -17.81 -4.14 1.33
N ASP A 104 -17.51 -4.37 2.60
CA ASP A 104 -18.51 -4.94 3.53
C ASP A 104 -19.51 -3.87 3.99
N ILE A 105 -20.55 -4.31 4.67
CA ILE A 105 -21.61 -3.44 5.18
C ILE A 105 -21.05 -2.38 6.15
N GLY A 106 -21.53 -1.16 6.04
CA GLY A 106 -21.12 -0.02 6.86
C GLY A 106 -19.91 0.76 6.31
N ALA A 107 -19.18 0.21 5.34
CA ALA A 107 -18.12 0.93 4.66
C ALA A 107 -18.67 1.81 3.53
N SER A 108 -17.99 2.93 3.26
CA SER A 108 -18.27 3.81 2.12
C SER A 108 -17.09 3.88 1.17
N VAL A 109 -17.37 4.08 -0.10
CA VAL A 109 -16.36 4.17 -1.15
C VAL A 109 -16.50 5.50 -1.89
N GLU A 110 -15.37 6.14 -2.15
CA GLU A 110 -15.22 7.27 -3.05
C GLU A 110 -14.12 6.99 -4.06
N ILE A 111 -14.35 7.37 -5.31
CA ILE A 111 -13.32 7.33 -6.35
C ILE A 111 -12.59 8.67 -6.33
N ASP A 112 -11.29 8.64 -6.03
CA ASP A 112 -10.47 9.86 -5.98
C ASP A 112 -10.12 10.40 -7.38
N ALA A 113 -9.42 11.55 -7.42
CA ALA A 113 -9.02 12.19 -8.67
C ALA A 113 -8.06 11.35 -9.52
N TYR A 114 -7.43 10.34 -8.96
CA TYR A 114 -6.51 9.43 -9.66
C TYR A 114 -7.17 8.11 -10.05
N GLY A 115 -8.46 7.99 -9.77
CA GLY A 115 -9.20 6.78 -10.01
C GLY A 115 -9.00 5.70 -8.92
N SER A 116 -8.44 6.01 -7.75
CA SER A 116 -8.32 5.02 -6.67
C SER A 116 -9.64 4.83 -5.95
N LEU A 117 -9.88 3.62 -5.45
CA LEU A 117 -10.96 3.33 -4.52
C LEU A 117 -10.50 3.75 -3.11
N VAL A 118 -11.07 4.82 -2.57
CA VAL A 118 -10.87 5.24 -1.18
C VAL A 118 -12.01 4.64 -0.35
N ILE A 119 -11.69 3.75 0.56
CA ILE A 119 -12.67 3.00 1.36
C ILE A 119 -12.56 3.46 2.81
N ASP A 120 -13.64 4.08 3.32
CA ASP A 120 -13.78 4.40 4.73
C ASP A 120 -14.47 3.25 5.45
N LEU A 121 -13.82 2.70 6.45
CA LEU A 121 -14.33 1.63 7.30
C LEU A 121 -15.09 2.21 8.49
N PRO A 122 -16.15 1.51 8.99
CA PRO A 122 -16.94 1.94 10.13
C PRO A 122 -16.16 1.93 11.45
#